data_cbae0051052395d5df59c942fc03953e
#
_entry.id   cbae0051052395d5df59c942fc03953e
#
_cell.length_a   1.000
_cell.length_b   1.000
_cell.length_c   1.000
_cell.angle_alpha   90.00
_cell.angle_beta   90.00
_cell.angle_gamma   90.00
#
_symmetry.space_group_name_H-M   'P 1'
#
loop_
_entity.id
_entity.type
_entity.pdbx_description
1 polymer ?
#
loop_
_entity_poly.entity_id
_entity_poly.type
_entity_poly.pdbx_seq_one_letter_code
_entity_poly.pdbx_strand_id
1 'polypeptide(L)'
;LNGYGHGCGHNLFGVGSVAAAISTKIWMEKNKIKGTIKLIGTPAEEGAGGGKTYLVQAGVFKDIDAVINWHPGDNNNASPNSSLSYRVTNFTFEGLAAHASAAPVKGRSALDAVKAMNYMVNLMREHISPETRIHYVIKNGGLTSNIVPDYAMVEYTVRHPSAKGMEEVWNRVQKAAQAAALGTETKMSFEIMAGLYNLLPNETLAKAMQKNLEMVGGVKFNSEEKKFAEDIRKTVFSSSLATLESADQIKPYTSGLATPASTDVGDVSWVVPTAGLSTATWVPGVPAHSWQAVACNGMSIGHKGMINAAKTMALTAKDLFMDTSLVEKSKEELYIMRGAKDFNYKSLAGDRKPPLDYRK
;
A
#
# COMPACT_ATOMS: atom_id res chain seq x y z
N LEU A 1 -5.10 8.24 -27.08
CA LEU A 1 -4.05 9.10 -26.52
C LEU A 1 -2.95 8.19 -25.96
N ASN A 2 -1.77 8.25 -26.53
CA ASN A 2 -0.57 7.59 -26.00
C ASN A 2 -0.04 8.44 -24.83
N GLY A 3 -0.33 8.07 -23.59
CA GLY A 3 0.12 8.79 -22.42
C GLY A 3 -0.25 8.09 -21.12
N TYR A 4 0.44 8.46 -20.06
CA TYR A 4 0.18 7.98 -18.71
C TYR A 4 -0.80 8.93 -18.01
N GLY A 5 -1.61 8.38 -17.09
CA GLY A 5 -2.56 9.14 -16.29
C GLY A 5 -2.54 8.66 -14.85
N HIS A 6 -2.99 9.52 -13.93
CA HIS A 6 -3.11 9.20 -12.52
C HIS A 6 -4.40 8.41 -12.24
N GLY A 7 -4.37 7.09 -12.47
CA GLY A 7 -5.52 6.20 -12.29
C GLY A 7 -5.98 6.04 -10.85
N CYS A 8 -5.15 6.46 -9.87
CA CYS A 8 -5.45 6.48 -8.45
C CYS A 8 -5.56 7.91 -7.86
N GLY A 9 -5.59 8.95 -8.73
CA GLY A 9 -5.79 10.33 -8.31
C GLY A 9 -4.60 10.98 -7.56
N HIS A 10 -3.40 10.43 -7.64
CA HIS A 10 -2.24 10.95 -6.90
C HIS A 10 -1.80 12.36 -7.36
N ASN A 11 -2.26 12.84 -8.52
CA ASN A 11 -2.12 14.25 -8.92
C ASN A 11 -2.84 15.20 -7.95
N LEU A 12 -3.97 14.78 -7.38
CA LEU A 12 -4.73 15.53 -6.37
C LEU A 12 -4.17 15.35 -4.97
N PHE A 13 -3.57 14.20 -4.70
CA PHE A 13 -3.07 13.79 -3.40
C PHE A 13 -2.08 14.80 -2.82
N GLY A 14 -1.04 15.16 -3.58
CA GLY A 14 -0.05 16.13 -3.18
C GLY A 14 -0.64 17.53 -2.98
N VAL A 15 -1.48 17.99 -3.91
CA VAL A 15 -2.07 19.34 -3.86
C VAL A 15 -3.01 19.49 -2.66
N GLY A 16 -3.86 18.49 -2.37
CA GLY A 16 -4.73 18.49 -1.19
C GLY A 16 -3.93 18.54 0.12
N SER A 17 -2.83 17.78 0.20
CA SER A 17 -1.94 17.79 1.38
C SER A 17 -1.22 19.13 1.56
N VAL A 18 -0.75 19.75 0.48
CA VAL A 18 -0.16 21.12 0.51
C VAL A 18 -1.18 22.14 0.98
N ALA A 19 -2.42 22.10 0.45
CA ALA A 19 -3.48 23.01 0.85
C ALA A 19 -3.83 22.87 2.34
N ALA A 20 -3.90 21.64 2.86
CA ALA A 20 -4.12 21.40 4.29
C ALA A 20 -2.98 21.99 5.15
N ALA A 21 -1.73 21.76 4.77
CA ALA A 21 -0.57 22.26 5.51
C ALA A 21 -0.52 23.79 5.52
N ILE A 22 -0.76 24.44 4.37
CA ILE A 22 -0.82 25.91 4.27
C ILE A 22 -1.95 26.48 5.14
N SER A 23 -3.16 25.90 5.05
CA SER A 23 -4.31 26.33 5.83
C SER A 23 -4.06 26.21 7.33
N THR A 24 -3.46 25.10 7.77
CA THR A 24 -3.07 24.89 9.16
C THR A 24 -2.03 25.91 9.61
N LYS A 25 -0.99 26.16 8.79
CA LYS A 25 0.04 27.16 9.10
C LYS A 25 -0.55 28.56 9.28
N ILE A 26 -1.37 29.02 8.33
CA ILE A 26 -2.05 30.32 8.42
C ILE A 26 -2.90 30.42 9.68
N TRP A 27 -3.65 29.36 10.01
CA TRP A 27 -4.45 29.32 11.25
C TRP A 27 -3.56 29.40 12.50
N MET A 28 -2.44 28.66 12.55
CA MET A 28 -1.49 28.68 13.67
C MET A 28 -0.92 30.09 13.88
N GLU A 29 -0.46 30.74 12.80
CA GLU A 29 0.10 32.10 12.84
C GLU A 29 -0.93 33.12 13.35
N LYS A 30 -2.15 33.10 12.79
CA LYS A 30 -3.24 33.99 13.17
C LYS A 30 -3.66 33.84 14.65
N ASN A 31 -3.62 32.63 15.18
CA ASN A 31 -4.04 32.33 16.55
C ASN A 31 -2.87 32.20 17.54
N LYS A 32 -1.63 32.48 17.10
CA LYS A 32 -0.41 32.38 17.90
C LYS A 32 -0.21 30.99 18.53
N ILE A 33 -0.59 29.92 17.81
CA ILE A 33 -0.46 28.55 18.26
C ILE A 33 1.00 28.12 18.09
N LYS A 34 1.61 27.61 19.15
CA LYS A 34 2.97 27.03 19.12
C LYS A 34 2.93 25.58 18.66
N GLY A 35 3.91 25.18 17.87
CA GLY A 35 4.07 23.82 17.37
C GLY A 35 4.69 23.84 15.99
N THR A 36 4.84 22.64 15.41
CA THR A 36 5.43 22.46 14.08
C THR A 36 4.50 21.63 13.21
N ILE A 37 4.21 22.12 12.01
CA ILE A 37 3.59 21.33 10.96
C ILE A 37 4.65 21.00 9.91
N LYS A 38 4.77 19.72 9.55
CA LYS A 38 5.67 19.24 8.49
C LYS A 38 4.85 18.70 7.33
N LEU A 39 5.09 19.21 6.13
CA LEU A 39 4.60 18.61 4.90
C LEU A 39 5.71 17.68 4.36
N ILE A 40 5.40 16.40 4.23
CA ILE A 40 6.37 15.37 3.81
C ILE A 40 5.94 14.82 2.46
N GLY A 41 6.73 15.08 1.43
CA GLY A 41 6.57 14.46 0.11
C GLY A 41 7.03 13.00 0.14
N THR A 42 6.16 12.09 -0.27
CA THR A 42 6.40 10.64 -0.21
C THR A 42 6.22 10.02 -1.60
N PRO A 43 7.24 10.06 -2.47
CA PRO A 43 7.14 9.55 -3.84
C PRO A 43 7.10 8.02 -3.88
N ALA A 44 6.71 7.47 -5.05
CA ALA A 44 6.85 6.06 -5.40
C ALA A 44 6.04 5.10 -4.49
N GLU A 45 4.78 5.44 -4.20
CA GLU A 45 3.86 4.53 -3.49
C GLU A 45 3.47 3.35 -4.38
N GLU A 46 3.15 3.60 -5.66
CA GLU A 46 2.69 2.61 -6.62
C GLU A 46 3.79 1.64 -7.07
N GLY A 47 3.43 0.39 -7.24
CA GLY A 47 4.33 -0.66 -7.71
C GLY A 47 5.30 -1.14 -6.64
N ALA A 48 6.57 -1.37 -7.01
CA ALA A 48 7.62 -1.85 -6.11
C ALA A 48 8.38 -0.72 -5.40
N GLY A 49 7.89 0.53 -5.47
CA GLY A 49 8.62 1.69 -4.98
C GLY A 49 8.73 1.75 -3.45
N GLY A 50 7.59 1.72 -2.75
CA GLY A 50 7.56 1.75 -1.29
C GLY A 50 8.32 2.92 -0.66
N GLY A 51 8.19 4.13 -1.23
CA GLY A 51 9.02 5.29 -0.86
C GLY A 51 8.99 5.63 0.62
N LYS A 52 7.85 5.45 1.30
CA LYS A 52 7.71 5.74 2.73
C LYS A 52 8.56 4.81 3.60
N THR A 53 8.76 3.54 3.20
CA THR A 53 9.66 2.61 3.88
C THR A 53 11.07 3.20 4.02
N TYR A 54 11.61 3.77 2.95
CA TYR A 54 12.93 4.39 2.96
C TYR A 54 12.98 5.67 3.78
N LEU A 55 11.90 6.47 3.77
CA LEU A 55 11.79 7.67 4.62
C LEU A 55 11.74 7.31 6.11
N VAL A 56 11.06 6.22 6.48
CA VAL A 56 11.07 5.70 7.85
C VAL A 56 12.48 5.25 8.24
N GLN A 57 13.17 4.48 7.39
CA GLN A 57 14.55 4.06 7.63
C GLN A 57 15.51 5.26 7.80
N ALA A 58 15.30 6.33 7.02
CA ALA A 58 16.08 7.57 7.12
C ALA A 58 15.74 8.40 8.37
N GLY A 59 14.75 8.01 9.16
CA GLY A 59 14.37 8.70 10.40
C GLY A 59 13.57 9.97 10.20
N VAL A 60 12.96 10.19 9.03
CA VAL A 60 12.17 11.38 8.72
C VAL A 60 10.99 11.58 9.68
N PHE A 61 10.50 10.49 10.29
CA PHE A 61 9.34 10.49 11.19
C PHE A 61 9.69 10.48 12.68
N LYS A 62 10.99 10.56 13.07
CA LYS A 62 11.40 10.42 14.48
C LYS A 62 10.81 11.46 15.42
N ASP A 63 10.68 12.72 14.96
CA ASP A 63 10.24 13.85 15.77
C ASP A 63 8.82 14.28 15.39
N ILE A 64 7.98 13.32 15.03
CA ILE A 64 6.59 13.56 14.65
C ILE A 64 5.67 12.90 15.65
N ASP A 65 4.70 13.67 16.16
CA ASP A 65 3.75 13.22 17.17
C ASP A 65 2.55 12.49 16.57
N ALA A 66 2.10 12.92 15.39
CA ALA A 66 0.99 12.30 14.65
C ALA A 66 1.13 12.57 13.15
N VAL A 67 0.67 11.64 12.33
CA VAL A 67 0.61 11.76 10.87
C VAL A 67 -0.84 11.68 10.42
N ILE A 68 -1.25 12.64 9.58
CA ILE A 68 -2.51 12.60 8.87
C ILE A 68 -2.26 12.59 7.37
N ASN A 69 -3.06 11.80 6.65
CA ASN A 69 -2.99 11.68 5.20
C ASN A 69 -4.38 11.53 4.60
N TRP A 70 -4.46 11.48 3.28
CA TRP A 70 -5.71 11.19 2.61
C TRP A 70 -5.45 10.38 1.34
N HIS A 71 -6.49 9.79 0.76
CA HIS A 71 -6.42 9.11 -0.52
C HIS A 71 -7.64 9.46 -1.38
N PRO A 72 -7.46 9.81 -2.65
CA PRO A 72 -8.55 9.92 -3.61
C PRO A 72 -9.39 8.64 -3.69
N GLY A 73 -10.69 8.76 -3.86
CA GLY A 73 -11.58 7.60 -3.90
C GLY A 73 -12.91 7.87 -4.59
N ASP A 74 -13.83 6.93 -4.50
CA ASP A 74 -15.19 7.03 -4.98
C ASP A 74 -16.21 7.33 -3.86
N ASN A 75 -15.74 7.50 -2.63
CA ASN A 75 -16.56 7.70 -1.44
C ASN A 75 -15.80 8.50 -0.38
N ASN A 76 -16.54 8.97 0.66
CA ASN A 76 -15.97 9.72 1.76
C ASN A 76 -15.96 8.85 3.01
N ASN A 77 -14.78 8.62 3.59
CA ASN A 77 -14.58 7.70 4.69
C ASN A 77 -13.30 8.03 5.47
N ALA A 78 -13.33 7.99 6.79
CA ALA A 78 -12.16 8.10 7.66
C ALA A 78 -12.04 6.90 8.62
N SER A 79 -12.71 5.78 8.33
CA SER A 79 -12.59 4.55 9.12
C SER A 79 -11.19 3.98 9.08
N PRO A 80 -10.62 3.58 10.22
CA PRO A 80 -9.25 3.10 10.34
C PRO A 80 -9.15 1.63 9.94
N ASN A 81 -9.11 1.37 8.65
CA ASN A 81 -8.93 0.01 8.14
C ASN A 81 -7.45 -0.37 8.13
N SER A 82 -7.16 -1.63 8.50
CA SER A 82 -5.83 -2.22 8.28
C SER A 82 -5.62 -2.55 6.80
N SER A 83 -4.38 -2.86 6.43
CA SER A 83 -3.98 -3.35 5.12
C SER A 83 -3.15 -4.62 5.24
N LEU A 84 -2.85 -5.29 4.13
CA LEU A 84 -1.98 -6.46 4.17
C LEU A 84 -0.50 -6.05 4.22
N SER A 85 0.27 -6.69 5.11
CA SER A 85 1.72 -6.76 5.00
C SER A 85 2.10 -7.66 3.83
N TYR A 86 3.21 -7.35 3.14
CA TYR A 86 3.72 -8.24 2.10
C TYR A 86 5.24 -8.21 1.97
N ARG A 87 5.77 -9.25 1.32
CA ARG A 87 7.15 -9.33 0.87
C ARG A 87 7.22 -9.93 -0.53
N VAL A 88 7.94 -9.28 -1.43
CA VAL A 88 8.27 -9.76 -2.77
C VAL A 88 9.71 -10.23 -2.79
N THR A 89 9.96 -11.44 -3.27
CA THR A 89 11.30 -12.06 -3.26
C THR A 89 11.55 -12.78 -4.58
N ASN A 90 12.68 -12.49 -5.20
CA ASN A 90 13.22 -13.30 -6.30
C ASN A 90 14.06 -14.42 -5.72
N PHE A 91 13.70 -15.67 -6.03
CA PHE A 91 14.53 -16.84 -5.76
C PHE A 91 15.21 -17.27 -7.06
N THR A 92 16.52 -17.35 -7.03
CA THR A 92 17.37 -17.73 -8.16
C THR A 92 18.00 -19.08 -7.88
N PHE A 93 17.97 -19.96 -8.88
CA PHE A 93 18.64 -21.25 -8.84
C PHE A 93 19.69 -21.32 -9.94
N GLU A 94 20.87 -21.80 -9.58
CA GLU A 94 21.97 -22.05 -10.47
C GLU A 94 22.30 -23.55 -10.48
N GLY A 95 22.28 -24.13 -11.66
CA GLY A 95 22.52 -25.55 -11.90
C GLY A 95 23.75 -25.79 -12.82
N LEU A 96 23.67 -26.86 -13.60
CA LEU A 96 24.69 -27.23 -14.56
C LEU A 96 24.07 -27.53 -15.93
N ALA A 97 24.50 -26.81 -16.97
CA ALA A 97 24.06 -27.09 -18.33
C ALA A 97 24.59 -28.40 -18.84
N ALA A 98 23.79 -29.11 -19.62
CA ALA A 98 24.18 -30.31 -20.35
C ALA A 98 23.26 -30.49 -21.56
N HIS A 99 23.72 -31.26 -22.55
CA HIS A 99 22.84 -31.67 -23.65
C HIS A 99 21.75 -32.61 -23.13
N ALA A 100 20.48 -32.21 -23.22
CA ALA A 100 19.38 -32.89 -22.54
C ALA A 100 19.17 -34.36 -22.98
N SER A 101 19.53 -34.73 -24.23
CA SER A 101 19.40 -36.10 -24.70
C SER A 101 20.75 -36.86 -24.73
N ALA A 102 21.86 -36.17 -24.99
CA ALA A 102 23.17 -36.86 -25.15
C ALA A 102 23.93 -37.06 -23.84
N ALA A 103 23.75 -36.17 -22.86
CA ALA A 103 24.48 -36.19 -21.59
C ALA A 103 23.64 -35.70 -20.39
N PRO A 104 22.37 -36.12 -20.21
CA PRO A 104 21.49 -35.61 -19.16
C PRO A 104 22.07 -35.80 -17.75
N VAL A 105 22.79 -36.89 -17.52
CA VAL A 105 23.39 -37.22 -16.20
C VAL A 105 24.45 -36.21 -15.74
N LYS A 106 24.96 -35.38 -16.64
CA LYS A 106 25.93 -34.31 -16.34
C LYS A 106 25.24 -32.99 -15.96
N GLY A 107 23.93 -32.86 -16.21
CA GLY A 107 23.19 -31.66 -15.93
C GLY A 107 22.62 -31.62 -14.51
N ARG A 108 22.34 -30.41 -14.03
CA ARG A 108 21.53 -30.11 -12.84
C ARG A 108 20.57 -29.00 -13.22
N SER A 109 19.27 -29.33 -13.29
CA SER A 109 18.26 -28.40 -13.81
C SER A 109 17.83 -27.38 -12.76
N ALA A 110 18.18 -26.13 -12.97
CA ALA A 110 17.67 -25.01 -12.17
C ALA A 110 16.14 -24.86 -12.29
N LEU A 111 15.57 -25.17 -13.46
CA LEU A 111 14.12 -25.16 -13.65
C LEU A 111 13.44 -26.24 -12.80
N ASP A 112 14.02 -27.41 -12.64
CA ASP A 112 13.45 -28.46 -11.79
C ASP A 112 13.52 -28.07 -10.32
N ALA A 113 14.54 -27.32 -9.89
CA ALA A 113 14.57 -26.71 -8.56
C ALA A 113 13.41 -25.73 -8.35
N VAL A 114 13.12 -24.84 -9.31
CA VAL A 114 11.94 -23.95 -9.27
C VAL A 114 10.65 -24.74 -9.20
N LYS A 115 10.50 -25.81 -10.00
CA LYS A 115 9.31 -26.66 -9.97
C LYS A 115 9.13 -27.37 -8.61
N ALA A 116 10.21 -27.93 -8.05
CA ALA A 116 10.21 -28.56 -6.73
C ALA A 116 9.82 -27.57 -5.63
N MET A 117 10.39 -26.36 -5.62
CA MET A 117 10.00 -25.29 -4.72
C MET A 117 8.51 -24.97 -4.85
N ASN A 118 8.01 -24.74 -6.07
CA ASN A 118 6.61 -24.40 -6.33
C ASN A 118 5.66 -25.51 -5.84
N TYR A 119 6.03 -26.78 -6.04
CA TYR A 119 5.28 -27.92 -5.56
C TYR A 119 5.17 -27.94 -4.03
N MET A 120 6.30 -27.82 -3.31
CA MET A 120 6.33 -27.77 -1.85
C MET A 120 5.54 -26.57 -1.29
N VAL A 121 5.65 -25.40 -1.92
CA VAL A 121 4.86 -24.21 -1.50
C VAL A 121 3.37 -24.45 -1.73
N ASN A 122 2.96 -25.12 -2.81
CA ASN A 122 1.55 -25.44 -3.04
C ASN A 122 1.01 -26.43 -2.00
N LEU A 123 1.78 -27.43 -1.59
CA LEU A 123 1.40 -28.32 -0.48
C LEU A 123 1.25 -27.57 0.86
N MET A 124 2.10 -26.58 1.09
CA MET A 124 2.07 -25.77 2.31
C MET A 124 0.78 -24.94 2.45
N ARG A 125 0.08 -24.61 1.35
CA ARG A 125 -1.13 -23.76 1.37
C ARG A 125 -2.24 -24.31 2.26
N GLU A 126 -2.34 -25.63 2.40
CA GLU A 126 -3.32 -26.28 3.28
C GLU A 126 -3.01 -26.05 4.79
N HIS A 127 -1.78 -25.66 5.12
CA HIS A 127 -1.26 -25.60 6.49
C HIS A 127 -0.80 -24.20 6.89
N ILE A 128 -1.42 -23.16 6.34
CA ILE A 128 -1.23 -21.74 6.66
C ILE A 128 -2.59 -21.08 6.91
N SER A 129 -2.57 -19.89 7.54
CA SER A 129 -3.80 -19.12 7.75
C SER A 129 -4.53 -18.87 6.41
N PRO A 130 -5.87 -19.05 6.36
CA PRO A 130 -6.67 -18.82 5.15
C PRO A 130 -6.62 -17.36 4.66
N GLU A 131 -6.23 -16.42 5.52
CA GLU A 131 -6.05 -15.01 5.18
C GLU A 131 -4.75 -14.75 4.41
N THR A 132 -3.82 -15.72 4.41
CA THR A 132 -2.56 -15.63 3.68
C THR A 132 -2.80 -15.71 2.17
N ARG A 133 -2.02 -14.93 1.41
CA ARG A 133 -1.95 -15.06 -0.05
C ARG A 133 -0.51 -15.27 -0.47
N ILE A 134 -0.28 -16.28 -1.29
CA ILE A 134 1.02 -16.55 -1.91
C ILE A 134 0.81 -16.55 -3.42
N HIS A 135 1.54 -15.68 -4.10
CA HIS A 135 1.56 -15.60 -5.56
C HIS A 135 2.96 -15.86 -6.06
N TYR A 136 3.10 -16.42 -7.25
CA TYR A 136 4.40 -16.52 -7.89
C TYR A 136 4.31 -16.48 -9.42
N VAL A 137 5.42 -16.09 -10.03
CA VAL A 137 5.61 -16.17 -11.46
C VAL A 137 7.04 -16.62 -11.75
N ILE A 138 7.20 -17.57 -12.69
CA ILE A 138 8.52 -17.96 -13.19
C ILE A 138 9.01 -16.85 -14.12
N LYS A 139 10.06 -16.13 -13.72
CA LYS A 139 10.65 -15.02 -14.49
C LYS A 139 11.60 -15.53 -15.56
N ASN A 140 12.29 -16.65 -15.28
CA ASN A 140 13.16 -17.34 -16.21
C ASN A 140 13.10 -18.84 -15.94
N GLY A 141 12.88 -19.64 -16.97
CA GLY A 141 12.82 -21.11 -16.91
C GLY A 141 13.81 -21.81 -17.85
N GLY A 142 14.81 -21.08 -18.34
CA GLY A 142 15.76 -21.58 -19.35
C GLY A 142 15.48 -21.04 -20.76
N LEU A 143 16.31 -21.39 -21.72
CA LEU A 143 16.29 -20.81 -23.07
C LEU A 143 15.75 -21.75 -24.14
N THR A 144 16.09 -23.06 -24.05
CA THR A 144 15.76 -24.05 -25.07
C THR A 144 15.62 -25.44 -24.45
N SER A 145 14.75 -26.26 -25.01
CA SER A 145 14.38 -27.57 -24.45
C SER A 145 15.46 -28.66 -24.58
N ASN A 146 16.44 -28.49 -25.48
CA ASN A 146 17.52 -29.43 -25.70
C ASN A 146 18.76 -29.22 -24.84
N ILE A 147 18.72 -28.21 -23.95
CA ILE A 147 19.77 -27.91 -22.95
C ILE A 147 19.14 -27.96 -21.57
N VAL A 148 19.76 -28.67 -20.63
CA VAL A 148 19.38 -28.64 -19.21
C VAL A 148 19.57 -27.21 -18.70
N PRO A 149 18.53 -26.55 -18.18
CA PRO A 149 18.63 -25.14 -17.71
C PRO A 149 19.57 -25.02 -16.51
N ASP A 150 20.65 -24.24 -16.68
CA ASP A 150 21.63 -23.95 -15.64
C ASP A 150 21.26 -22.70 -14.81
N TYR A 151 20.24 -21.94 -15.23
CA TYR A 151 19.72 -20.78 -14.54
C TYR A 151 18.19 -20.75 -14.61
N ALA A 152 17.56 -20.51 -13.47
CA ALA A 152 16.11 -20.24 -13.40
C ALA A 152 15.81 -19.27 -12.26
N MET A 153 14.75 -18.48 -12.42
CA MET A 153 14.30 -17.52 -11.43
C MET A 153 12.78 -17.55 -11.27
N VAL A 154 12.31 -17.53 -10.03
CA VAL A 154 10.91 -17.39 -9.67
C VAL A 154 10.73 -16.24 -8.69
N GLU A 155 9.76 -15.36 -8.97
CA GLU A 155 9.35 -14.30 -8.06
C GLU A 155 8.16 -14.76 -7.23
N TYR A 156 8.26 -14.60 -5.91
CA TYR A 156 7.20 -14.89 -4.96
C TYR A 156 6.73 -13.62 -4.25
N THR A 157 5.42 -13.48 -4.08
CA THR A 157 4.81 -12.51 -3.17
C THR A 157 4.05 -13.25 -2.08
N VAL A 158 4.40 -12.99 -0.83
CA VAL A 158 3.67 -13.46 0.36
C VAL A 158 2.94 -12.29 0.97
N ARG A 159 1.63 -12.43 1.26
CA ARG A 159 0.78 -11.42 1.91
C ARG A 159 0.06 -12.01 3.11
N HIS A 160 -0.07 -11.21 4.18
CA HIS A 160 -0.79 -11.60 5.40
C HIS A 160 -1.33 -10.35 6.12
N PRO A 161 -2.45 -10.41 6.87
CA PRO A 161 -2.97 -9.28 7.65
C PRO A 161 -2.01 -8.72 8.71
N SER A 162 -1.02 -9.48 9.16
CA SER A 162 0.02 -9.02 10.08
C SER A 162 1.42 -9.24 9.53
N ALA A 163 2.35 -8.34 9.84
CA ALA A 163 3.76 -8.46 9.48
C ALA A 163 4.40 -9.74 10.05
N LYS A 164 4.08 -10.09 11.29
CA LYS A 164 4.56 -11.33 11.92
C LYS A 164 4.12 -12.57 11.14
N GLY A 165 2.83 -12.70 10.82
CA GLY A 165 2.33 -13.83 10.06
C GLY A 165 2.91 -13.90 8.64
N MET A 166 3.12 -12.74 8.01
CA MET A 166 3.81 -12.67 6.71
C MET A 166 5.24 -13.22 6.82
N GLU A 167 6.00 -12.82 7.83
CA GLU A 167 7.37 -13.31 8.04
C GLU A 167 7.41 -14.82 8.35
N GLU A 168 6.51 -15.32 9.17
CA GLU A 168 6.39 -16.75 9.46
C GLU A 168 6.17 -17.58 8.19
N VAL A 169 5.27 -17.15 7.33
CA VAL A 169 5.00 -17.83 6.05
C VAL A 169 6.16 -17.65 5.07
N TRP A 170 6.74 -16.46 4.97
CA TRP A 170 7.91 -16.21 4.11
C TRP A 170 9.10 -17.11 4.50
N ASN A 171 9.36 -17.27 5.79
CA ASN A 171 10.41 -18.17 6.27
C ASN A 171 10.16 -19.63 5.84
N ARG A 172 8.90 -20.07 5.77
CA ARG A 172 8.55 -21.41 5.25
C ARG A 172 8.76 -21.51 3.74
N VAL A 173 8.43 -20.45 2.98
CA VAL A 173 8.73 -20.38 1.53
C VAL A 173 10.24 -20.46 1.28
N GLN A 174 11.03 -19.76 2.10
CA GLN A 174 12.49 -19.84 2.02
C GLN A 174 13.03 -21.26 2.29
N LYS A 175 12.49 -21.97 3.28
CA LYS A 175 12.84 -23.37 3.56
C LYS A 175 12.50 -24.29 2.39
N ALA A 176 11.38 -24.06 1.69
CA ALA A 176 11.03 -24.80 0.49
C ALA A 176 12.05 -24.56 -0.63
N ALA A 177 12.53 -23.32 -0.81
CA ALA A 177 13.59 -23.01 -1.76
C ALA A 177 14.91 -23.72 -1.42
N GLN A 178 15.31 -23.72 -0.16
CA GLN A 178 16.52 -24.42 0.32
C GLN A 178 16.43 -25.94 0.11
N ALA A 179 15.28 -26.53 0.43
CA ALA A 179 15.05 -27.96 0.23
C ALA A 179 15.04 -28.33 -1.26
N ALA A 180 14.47 -27.49 -2.12
CA ALA A 180 14.50 -27.68 -3.56
C ALA A 180 15.94 -27.67 -4.11
N ALA A 181 16.75 -26.71 -3.69
CA ALA A 181 18.15 -26.63 -4.09
C ALA A 181 18.94 -27.86 -3.65
N LEU A 182 18.73 -28.31 -2.40
CA LEU A 182 19.38 -29.50 -1.86
C LEU A 182 19.01 -30.77 -2.69
N GLY A 183 17.71 -30.96 -2.94
CA GLY A 183 17.22 -32.15 -3.64
C GLY A 183 17.55 -32.19 -5.12
N THR A 184 17.84 -31.04 -5.75
CA THR A 184 18.21 -30.95 -7.19
C THR A 184 19.71 -30.71 -7.40
N GLU A 185 20.49 -30.67 -6.32
CA GLU A 185 21.95 -30.38 -6.36
C GLU A 185 22.27 -29.06 -7.07
N THR A 186 21.40 -28.02 -6.88
CA THR A 186 21.58 -26.67 -7.40
C THR A 186 21.99 -25.71 -6.29
N LYS A 187 22.43 -24.50 -6.66
CA LYS A 187 22.69 -23.42 -5.71
C LYS A 187 21.49 -22.48 -5.69
N MET A 188 21.03 -22.09 -4.51
CA MET A 188 19.93 -21.13 -4.34
C MET A 188 20.45 -19.83 -3.72
N SER A 189 20.03 -18.72 -4.28
CA SER A 189 20.11 -17.39 -3.69
C SER A 189 18.75 -16.70 -3.76
N PHE A 190 18.57 -15.66 -2.96
CA PHE A 190 17.36 -14.83 -3.05
C PHE A 190 17.67 -13.36 -2.86
N GLU A 191 16.81 -12.50 -3.43
CA GLU A 191 16.81 -11.06 -3.24
C GLU A 191 15.40 -10.60 -2.87
N ILE A 192 15.27 -9.85 -1.76
CA ILE A 192 14.01 -9.22 -1.38
C ILE A 192 13.84 -7.97 -2.26
N MET A 193 12.78 -7.95 -3.08
CA MET A 193 12.50 -6.87 -4.02
C MET A 193 11.69 -5.74 -3.39
N ALA A 194 10.76 -6.10 -2.49
CA ALA A 194 9.93 -5.15 -1.75
C ALA A 194 9.41 -5.80 -0.46
N GLY A 195 9.04 -4.98 0.52
CA GLY A 195 8.40 -5.45 1.74
C GLY A 195 7.77 -4.28 2.48
N LEU A 196 6.50 -4.43 2.89
CA LEU A 196 5.73 -3.42 3.61
C LEU A 196 5.06 -4.03 4.83
N TYR A 197 5.00 -3.25 5.89
CA TYR A 197 4.16 -3.54 7.05
C TYR A 197 2.68 -3.39 6.70
N ASN A 198 1.81 -4.12 7.41
CA ASN A 198 0.39 -3.81 7.43
C ASN A 198 0.15 -2.45 8.10
N LEU A 199 -0.88 -1.73 7.67
CA LEU A 199 -1.29 -0.49 8.34
C LEU A 199 -1.84 -0.82 9.74
N LEU A 200 -1.31 -0.17 10.77
CA LEU A 200 -1.85 -0.19 12.12
C LEU A 200 -2.94 0.86 12.25
N PRO A 201 -4.19 0.48 12.49
CA PRO A 201 -5.26 1.42 12.76
C PRO A 201 -4.97 2.27 13.99
N ASN A 202 -5.36 3.56 13.95
CA ASN A 202 -5.40 4.44 15.10
C ASN A 202 -6.79 5.05 15.22
N GLU A 203 -7.62 4.46 16.06
CA GLU A 203 -9.02 4.86 16.20
C GLU A 203 -9.18 6.25 16.81
N THR A 204 -8.29 6.64 17.71
CA THR A 204 -8.31 7.96 18.35
C THR A 204 -8.21 9.06 17.29
N LEU A 205 -7.23 8.98 16.40
CA LEU A 205 -7.06 9.94 15.30
C LEU A 205 -8.16 9.82 14.25
N ALA A 206 -8.56 8.60 13.91
CA ALA A 206 -9.60 8.36 12.91
C ALA A 206 -10.96 8.89 13.33
N LYS A 207 -11.35 8.77 14.60
CA LYS A 207 -12.59 9.35 15.14
C LYS A 207 -12.58 10.89 15.08
N ALA A 208 -11.44 11.51 15.39
CA ALA A 208 -11.30 12.96 15.27
C ALA A 208 -11.42 13.39 13.78
N MET A 209 -10.80 12.63 12.87
CA MET A 209 -10.88 12.89 11.43
C MET A 209 -12.29 12.65 10.88
N GLN A 210 -12.98 11.60 11.30
CA GLN A 210 -14.36 11.29 10.89
C GLN A 210 -15.30 12.42 11.28
N LYS A 211 -15.22 12.90 12.53
CA LYS A 211 -16.00 14.05 13.01
C LYS A 211 -15.79 15.30 12.13
N ASN A 212 -14.55 15.56 11.73
CA ASN A 212 -14.23 16.70 10.86
C ASN A 212 -14.71 16.47 9.42
N LEU A 213 -14.63 15.23 8.91
CA LEU A 213 -15.18 14.88 7.61
C LEU A 213 -16.71 15.07 7.56
N GLU A 214 -17.41 14.66 8.60
CA GLU A 214 -18.87 14.89 8.75
C GLU A 214 -19.22 16.38 8.78
N MET A 215 -18.39 17.22 9.42
CA MET A 215 -18.57 18.67 9.43
C MET A 215 -18.33 19.31 8.04
N VAL A 216 -17.35 18.81 7.29
CA VAL A 216 -17.02 19.31 5.93
C VAL A 216 -18.08 18.85 4.92
N GLY A 217 -18.57 17.63 5.05
CA GLY A 217 -19.53 17.00 4.15
C GLY A 217 -18.90 16.36 2.92
N GLY A 218 -19.74 15.72 2.12
CA GLY A 218 -19.35 15.04 0.88
C GLY A 218 -19.25 15.96 -0.33
N VAL A 219 -19.19 15.36 -1.52
CA VAL A 219 -19.04 16.07 -2.79
C VAL A 219 -20.39 16.18 -3.50
N LYS A 220 -20.91 17.40 -3.61
CA LYS A 220 -22.16 17.69 -4.31
C LYS A 220 -21.90 17.97 -5.78
N PHE A 221 -22.49 17.15 -6.66
CA PHE A 221 -22.41 17.32 -8.10
C PHE A 221 -23.43 18.36 -8.59
N ASN A 222 -22.99 19.29 -9.43
CA ASN A 222 -23.89 20.17 -10.17
C ASN A 222 -24.48 19.42 -11.40
N SER A 223 -25.30 20.09 -12.19
CA SER A 223 -25.99 19.46 -13.34
C SER A 223 -25.04 18.94 -14.41
N GLU A 224 -23.96 19.66 -14.70
CA GLU A 224 -22.95 19.25 -15.69
C GLU A 224 -22.16 18.05 -15.19
N GLU A 225 -21.77 18.06 -13.92
CA GLU A 225 -21.07 16.95 -13.27
C GLU A 225 -21.93 15.69 -13.20
N LYS A 226 -23.22 15.81 -12.91
CA LYS A 226 -24.17 14.69 -12.94
C LYS A 226 -24.26 14.07 -14.33
N LYS A 227 -24.40 14.90 -15.37
CA LYS A 227 -24.43 14.43 -16.76
C LYS A 227 -23.12 13.69 -17.13
N PHE A 228 -21.97 14.27 -16.79
CA PHE A 228 -20.68 13.62 -17.01
C PHE A 228 -20.58 12.30 -16.22
N ALA A 229 -21.03 12.27 -14.96
CA ALA A 229 -21.00 11.09 -14.13
C ALA A 229 -21.88 9.96 -14.70
N GLU A 230 -23.07 10.29 -15.22
CA GLU A 230 -23.94 9.34 -15.91
C GLU A 230 -23.28 8.78 -17.17
N ASP A 231 -22.62 9.62 -17.96
CA ASP A 231 -21.93 9.19 -19.19
C ASP A 231 -20.71 8.29 -18.87
N ILE A 232 -19.91 8.64 -17.86
CA ILE A 232 -18.80 7.79 -17.40
C ILE A 232 -19.31 6.43 -16.92
N ARG A 233 -20.39 6.39 -16.14
CA ARG A 233 -20.97 5.13 -15.62
C ARG A 233 -21.40 4.16 -16.71
N LYS A 234 -21.86 4.65 -17.86
CA LYS A 234 -22.22 3.82 -19.03
C LYS A 234 -21.01 3.04 -19.59
N THR A 235 -19.80 3.50 -19.30
CA THR A 235 -18.55 2.86 -19.75
C THR A 235 -17.96 1.87 -18.74
N VAL A 236 -18.56 1.77 -17.52
CA VAL A 236 -18.10 0.87 -16.47
C VAL A 236 -18.87 -0.45 -16.56
N PHE A 237 -18.12 -1.54 -16.67
CA PHE A 237 -18.69 -2.88 -16.67
C PHE A 237 -18.92 -3.34 -15.21
N SER A 238 -20.06 -2.98 -14.64
CA SER A 238 -20.45 -3.43 -13.29
C SER A 238 -21.97 -3.58 -13.21
N SER A 239 -22.42 -4.65 -12.59
CA SER A 239 -23.83 -4.92 -12.35
C SER A 239 -24.42 -4.16 -11.14
N SER A 240 -23.56 -3.64 -10.26
CA SER A 240 -23.98 -2.94 -9.05
C SER A 240 -23.11 -1.70 -8.82
N LEU A 241 -23.61 -0.55 -9.27
CA LEU A 241 -22.97 0.73 -9.01
C LEU A 241 -23.66 1.42 -7.83
N ALA A 242 -22.86 2.02 -6.94
CA ALA A 242 -23.36 2.93 -5.92
C ALA A 242 -24.12 4.09 -6.58
N THR A 243 -25.09 4.71 -5.90
CA THR A 243 -25.82 5.86 -6.46
C THR A 243 -24.91 7.08 -6.58
N LEU A 244 -25.21 8.02 -7.48
CA LEU A 244 -24.40 9.25 -7.60
C LEU A 244 -24.44 10.09 -6.35
N GLU A 245 -25.55 10.05 -5.63
CA GLU A 245 -25.77 10.75 -4.34
C GLU A 245 -24.80 10.25 -3.25
N SER A 246 -24.26 9.05 -3.37
CA SER A 246 -23.29 8.53 -2.41
C SER A 246 -21.98 9.34 -2.36
N ALA A 247 -21.68 10.13 -3.40
CA ALA A 247 -20.57 11.10 -3.37
C ALA A 247 -20.78 12.22 -2.34
N ASP A 248 -22.04 12.58 -2.01
CA ASP A 248 -22.37 13.57 -0.97
C ASP A 248 -22.51 12.96 0.42
N GLN A 249 -22.51 11.64 0.53
CA GLN A 249 -22.67 10.94 1.81
C GLN A 249 -21.31 10.65 2.44
N ILE A 250 -21.26 10.72 3.77
CA ILE A 250 -20.14 10.21 4.56
C ILE A 250 -20.48 8.80 5.01
N LYS A 251 -19.60 7.84 4.75
CA LYS A 251 -19.81 6.46 5.21
C LYS A 251 -19.80 6.39 6.73
N PRO A 252 -20.66 5.56 7.32
CA PRO A 252 -20.63 5.30 8.75
C PRO A 252 -19.23 4.84 9.18
N TYR A 253 -18.80 5.30 10.34
CA TYR A 253 -17.55 4.87 10.94
C TYR A 253 -17.60 3.36 11.24
N THR A 254 -16.56 2.66 10.81
CA THR A 254 -16.34 1.24 11.11
C THR A 254 -14.91 1.02 11.57
N SER A 255 -14.65 -0.04 12.34
CA SER A 255 -13.30 -0.43 12.75
C SER A 255 -13.13 -1.95 12.68
N GLY A 256 -11.88 -2.40 12.79
CA GLY A 256 -11.56 -3.83 12.80
C GLY A 256 -11.56 -4.52 11.42
N LEU A 257 -11.69 -3.75 10.33
CA LEU A 257 -11.64 -4.31 8.98
C LEU A 257 -10.20 -4.25 8.43
N ALA A 258 -9.85 -5.26 7.63
CA ALA A 258 -8.63 -5.26 6.82
C ALA A 258 -9.01 -5.18 5.34
N THR A 259 -8.41 -4.23 4.63
CA THR A 259 -8.54 -4.17 3.17
C THR A 259 -7.59 -5.19 2.53
N PRO A 260 -7.97 -5.80 1.41
CA PRO A 260 -7.10 -6.76 0.70
C PRO A 260 -5.93 -6.08 -0.04
N ALA A 261 -5.82 -4.75 0.04
CA ALA A 261 -4.75 -3.96 -0.54
C ALA A 261 -3.57 -3.81 0.43
N SER A 262 -2.46 -3.26 -0.06
CA SER A 262 -1.28 -2.89 0.71
C SER A 262 -0.90 -1.46 0.37
N THR A 263 -0.31 -0.75 1.33
CA THR A 263 0.21 0.61 1.14
C THR A 263 1.45 0.81 2.02
N ASP A 264 2.40 1.60 1.55
CA ASP A 264 3.59 1.96 2.32
C ASP A 264 3.33 2.94 3.48
N VAL A 265 2.09 3.45 3.60
CA VAL A 265 1.60 4.12 4.83
C VAL A 265 1.66 3.16 6.03
N GLY A 266 1.57 1.85 5.77
CA GLY A 266 1.76 0.82 6.79
C GLY A 266 3.03 1.05 7.59
N ASP A 267 4.18 1.19 6.92
CA ASP A 267 5.49 1.40 7.58
C ASP A 267 5.51 2.64 8.48
N VAL A 268 4.88 3.74 8.04
CA VAL A 268 4.74 4.97 8.85
C VAL A 268 3.92 4.70 10.09
N SER A 269 2.81 3.97 9.97
CA SER A 269 1.89 3.68 11.09
C SER A 269 2.51 2.86 12.22
N TRP A 270 3.61 2.14 11.95
CA TRP A 270 4.35 1.40 12.99
C TRP A 270 5.28 2.29 13.82
N VAL A 271 5.62 3.47 13.33
CA VAL A 271 6.57 4.36 14.03
C VAL A 271 5.92 5.61 14.61
N VAL A 272 4.79 6.04 14.05
CA VAL A 272 4.05 7.23 14.50
C VAL A 272 2.54 7.01 14.35
N PRO A 273 1.70 7.50 15.30
CA PRO A 273 0.25 7.42 15.17
C PRO A 273 -0.21 8.01 13.84
N THR A 274 -0.93 7.24 13.04
CA THR A 274 -1.29 7.61 11.67
C THR A 274 -2.77 7.39 11.42
N ALA A 275 -3.45 8.37 10.84
CA ALA A 275 -4.80 8.23 10.33
C ALA A 275 -4.94 8.84 8.93
N GLY A 276 -5.82 8.25 8.14
CA GLY A 276 -6.12 8.69 6.78
C GLY A 276 -7.62 8.81 6.54
N LEU A 277 -7.97 9.57 5.51
CA LEU A 277 -9.34 9.61 4.99
C LEU A 277 -9.34 9.37 3.49
N SER A 278 -10.48 8.95 2.97
CA SER A 278 -10.79 8.99 1.54
C SER A 278 -11.86 10.03 1.28
N THR A 279 -11.81 10.69 0.13
CA THR A 279 -12.88 11.56 -0.35
C THR A 279 -13.23 11.23 -1.80
N ALA A 280 -14.50 11.45 -2.17
CA ALA A 280 -14.97 11.19 -3.52
C ALA A 280 -14.32 12.19 -4.51
N THR A 281 -13.32 11.72 -5.25
CA THR A 281 -12.65 12.46 -6.33
C THR A 281 -13.02 11.93 -7.71
N TRP A 282 -13.70 10.79 -7.75
CA TRP A 282 -14.30 10.25 -8.96
C TRP A 282 -15.71 9.72 -8.70
N VAL A 283 -16.39 9.40 -9.75
CA VAL A 283 -17.78 8.98 -9.75
C VAL A 283 -17.94 7.66 -8.97
N PRO A 284 -18.92 7.57 -8.04
CA PRO A 284 -19.19 6.35 -7.28
C PRO A 284 -19.37 5.11 -8.17
N GLY A 285 -18.65 4.04 -7.80
CA GLY A 285 -18.64 2.77 -8.52
C GLY A 285 -17.65 2.69 -9.69
N VAL A 286 -16.95 3.77 -10.02
CA VAL A 286 -15.84 3.74 -10.97
C VAL A 286 -14.63 3.08 -10.28
N PRO A 287 -14.00 2.07 -10.88
CA PRO A 287 -12.84 1.42 -10.29
C PRO A 287 -11.61 2.34 -10.33
N ALA A 288 -10.80 2.29 -9.28
CA ALA A 288 -9.46 2.86 -9.32
C ALA A 288 -8.61 2.19 -10.43
N HIS A 289 -7.52 2.84 -10.83
CA HIS A 289 -6.61 2.37 -11.90
C HIS A 289 -7.28 2.25 -13.28
N SER A 290 -8.33 3.05 -13.52
CA SER A 290 -9.06 3.11 -14.77
C SER A 290 -8.93 4.48 -15.45
N TRP A 291 -9.13 4.52 -16.78
CA TRP A 291 -9.17 5.79 -17.51
C TRP A 291 -10.35 6.68 -17.05
N GLN A 292 -11.43 6.08 -16.58
CA GLN A 292 -12.57 6.78 -16.01
C GLN A 292 -12.19 7.56 -14.73
N ALA A 293 -11.42 6.94 -13.85
CA ALA A 293 -10.88 7.63 -12.68
C ALA A 293 -9.94 8.76 -13.09
N VAL A 294 -9.07 8.55 -14.08
CA VAL A 294 -8.20 9.61 -14.65
C VAL A 294 -9.03 10.80 -15.14
N ALA A 295 -10.10 10.54 -15.92
CA ALA A 295 -10.97 11.58 -16.44
C ALA A 295 -11.65 12.39 -15.31
N CYS A 296 -12.16 11.72 -14.28
CA CYS A 296 -12.78 12.38 -13.12
C CYS A 296 -11.79 13.25 -12.33
N ASN A 297 -10.57 12.74 -12.11
CA ASN A 297 -9.53 13.42 -11.33
C ASN A 297 -8.99 14.69 -12.03
N GLY A 298 -9.19 14.81 -13.34
CA GLY A 298 -8.80 16.00 -14.12
C GLY A 298 -9.84 17.11 -14.16
N MET A 299 -11.00 16.96 -13.50
CA MET A 299 -12.10 17.90 -13.58
C MET A 299 -12.63 18.32 -12.19
N SER A 300 -13.69 19.13 -12.18
CA SER A 300 -14.25 19.73 -10.95
C SER A 300 -14.69 18.71 -9.89
N ILE A 301 -15.14 17.51 -10.26
CA ILE A 301 -15.45 16.42 -9.32
C ILE A 301 -14.21 16.09 -8.48
N GLY A 302 -13.06 15.83 -9.14
CA GLY A 302 -11.80 15.56 -8.46
C GLY A 302 -11.35 16.72 -7.59
N HIS A 303 -11.47 17.97 -8.10
CA HIS A 303 -11.07 19.17 -7.35
C HIS A 303 -11.92 19.37 -6.08
N LYS A 304 -13.23 19.12 -6.14
CA LYS A 304 -14.11 19.21 -4.96
C LYS A 304 -13.71 18.20 -3.87
N GLY A 305 -13.50 16.93 -4.26
CA GLY A 305 -13.04 15.91 -3.32
C GLY A 305 -11.70 16.27 -2.67
N MET A 306 -10.74 16.76 -3.47
CA MET A 306 -9.45 17.23 -2.98
C MET A 306 -9.59 18.38 -1.96
N ILE A 307 -10.47 19.36 -2.22
CA ILE A 307 -10.73 20.48 -1.30
C ILE A 307 -11.36 19.98 0.00
N ASN A 308 -12.29 19.03 -0.07
CA ASN A 308 -12.90 18.44 1.13
C ASN A 308 -11.86 17.68 1.98
N ALA A 309 -10.95 16.93 1.34
CA ALA A 309 -9.84 16.28 2.04
C ALA A 309 -8.92 17.31 2.71
N ALA A 310 -8.55 18.38 2.00
CA ALA A 310 -7.71 19.45 2.55
C ALA A 310 -8.34 20.12 3.78
N LYS A 311 -9.64 20.45 3.71
CA LYS A 311 -10.39 21.03 4.83
C LYS A 311 -10.43 20.08 6.03
N THR A 312 -10.75 18.80 5.80
CA THR A 312 -10.83 17.79 6.85
C THR A 312 -9.49 17.60 7.55
N MET A 313 -8.41 17.49 6.79
CA MET A 313 -7.06 17.40 7.36
C MET A 313 -6.67 18.65 8.14
N ALA A 314 -6.96 19.84 7.64
CA ALA A 314 -6.64 21.09 8.34
C ALA A 314 -7.43 21.22 9.67
N LEU A 315 -8.69 20.84 9.70
CA LEU A 315 -9.51 20.80 10.93
C LEU A 315 -8.97 19.75 11.90
N THR A 316 -8.58 18.58 11.42
CA THR A 316 -8.01 17.53 12.26
C THR A 316 -6.66 17.97 12.85
N ALA A 317 -5.79 18.59 12.05
CA ALA A 317 -4.56 19.18 12.54
C ALA A 317 -4.82 20.25 13.60
N LYS A 318 -5.82 21.13 13.38
CA LYS A 318 -6.25 22.11 14.40
C LYS A 318 -6.64 21.43 15.70
N ASP A 319 -7.45 20.38 15.66
CA ASP A 319 -7.89 19.68 16.87
C ASP A 319 -6.69 19.09 17.64
N LEU A 320 -5.71 18.51 16.93
CA LEU A 320 -4.46 17.97 17.53
C LEU A 320 -3.60 19.07 18.19
N PHE A 321 -3.56 20.28 17.64
CA PHE A 321 -2.88 21.42 18.27
C PHE A 321 -3.63 21.99 19.47
N MET A 322 -4.97 21.91 19.48
CA MET A 322 -5.81 22.44 20.54
C MET A 322 -6.01 21.46 21.70
N ASP A 323 -5.94 20.16 21.43
CA ASP A 323 -6.13 19.10 22.43
C ASP A 323 -4.96 18.11 22.40
N THR A 324 -3.95 18.38 23.21
CA THR A 324 -2.78 17.51 23.35
C THR A 324 -3.13 16.11 23.88
N SER A 325 -4.27 15.95 24.55
CA SER A 325 -4.71 14.64 25.05
C SER A 325 -5.05 13.67 23.92
N LEU A 326 -5.47 14.18 22.74
CA LEU A 326 -5.67 13.34 21.54
C LEU A 326 -4.35 12.76 21.06
N VAL A 327 -3.28 13.55 21.08
CA VAL A 327 -1.95 13.09 20.68
C VAL A 327 -1.44 12.00 21.64
N GLU A 328 -1.56 12.23 22.95
CA GLU A 328 -1.09 11.25 23.95
C GLU A 328 -1.89 9.94 23.86
N LYS A 329 -3.21 10.00 23.75
CA LYS A 329 -4.06 8.81 23.57
C LYS A 329 -3.72 8.05 22.29
N SER A 330 -3.45 8.75 21.19
CA SER A 330 -3.07 8.11 19.94
C SER A 330 -1.71 7.41 20.02
N LYS A 331 -0.77 7.95 20.79
CA LYS A 331 0.53 7.31 21.07
C LYS A 331 0.35 6.05 21.94
N GLU A 332 -0.45 6.13 22.99
CA GLU A 332 -0.77 4.98 23.84
C GLU A 332 -1.42 3.85 23.02
N GLU A 333 -2.39 4.20 22.19
CA GLU A 333 -3.02 3.25 21.27
C GLU A 333 -2.02 2.57 20.34
N LEU A 334 -1.11 3.35 19.72
CA LEU A 334 -0.04 2.80 18.90
C LEU A 334 0.82 1.81 19.68
N TYR A 335 1.22 2.13 20.92
CA TYR A 335 2.04 1.26 21.74
C TYR A 335 1.34 -0.07 22.05
N ILE A 336 0.05 -0.03 22.32
CA ILE A 336 -0.78 -1.22 22.55
C ILE A 336 -0.88 -2.05 21.26
N MET A 337 -1.23 -1.40 20.13
CA MET A 337 -1.43 -2.09 18.85
C MET A 337 -0.18 -2.80 18.34
N ARG A 338 0.99 -2.21 18.49
CA ARG A 338 2.26 -2.83 18.07
C ARG A 338 2.90 -3.72 19.15
N GLY A 339 2.31 -3.78 20.37
CA GLY A 339 2.76 -4.63 21.47
C GLY A 339 3.99 -4.14 22.23
N ALA A 340 4.50 -2.93 21.96
CA ALA A 340 5.66 -2.37 22.64
C ALA A 340 5.70 -0.84 22.55
N LYS A 341 6.17 -0.20 23.62
CA LYS A 341 6.48 1.24 23.61
C LYS A 341 7.77 1.50 22.81
N ASP A 342 8.79 0.71 23.07
CA ASP A 342 10.07 0.79 22.39
C ASP A 342 10.06 -0.16 21.18
N PHE A 343 9.96 0.39 20.00
CA PHE A 343 9.92 -0.37 18.76
C PHE A 343 11.10 0.03 17.87
N ASN A 344 11.97 -0.93 17.60
CA ASN A 344 13.06 -0.74 16.66
C ASN A 344 12.59 -1.16 15.27
N TYR A 345 12.21 -0.19 14.45
CA TYR A 345 11.77 -0.42 13.09
C TYR A 345 12.88 -1.07 12.24
N LYS A 346 12.54 -2.17 11.59
CA LYS A 346 13.37 -2.84 10.59
C LYS A 346 12.55 -3.01 9.33
N SER A 347 13.03 -2.49 8.22
CA SER A 347 12.33 -2.61 6.94
C SER A 347 12.13 -4.08 6.55
N LEU A 348 10.93 -4.43 6.12
CA LEU A 348 10.64 -5.75 5.57
C LEU A 348 11.26 -5.94 4.17
N ALA A 349 11.71 -4.86 3.52
CA ALA A 349 12.52 -4.91 2.29
C ALA A 349 14.02 -5.15 2.58
N GLY A 350 14.41 -5.29 3.85
CA GLY A 350 15.82 -5.45 4.25
C GLY A 350 16.64 -4.19 4.00
N ASP A 351 17.94 -4.37 3.68
CA ASP A 351 18.88 -3.28 3.43
C ASP A 351 18.91 -2.81 1.97
N ARG A 352 17.89 -3.16 1.20
CA ARG A 352 17.80 -2.76 -0.20
C ARG A 352 17.78 -1.23 -0.33
N LYS A 353 18.57 -0.71 -1.27
CA LYS A 353 18.55 0.72 -1.61
C LYS A 353 17.27 1.08 -2.35
N PRO A 354 16.79 2.34 -2.28
CA PRO A 354 15.66 2.79 -3.06
C PRO A 354 15.85 2.48 -4.55
N PRO A 355 14.89 1.82 -5.21
CA PRO A 355 14.99 1.48 -6.63
C PRO A 355 14.68 2.73 -7.49
N LEU A 356 15.62 3.65 -7.62
CA LEU A 356 15.42 4.92 -8.33
C LEU A 356 15.22 4.76 -9.86
N ASP A 357 15.47 3.57 -10.38
CA ASP A 357 15.38 3.21 -11.80
C ASP A 357 14.22 2.24 -12.13
N TYR A 358 13.35 1.95 -11.17
CA TYR A 358 12.28 0.94 -11.32
C TYR A 358 11.24 1.25 -12.42
N ARG A 359 11.28 2.44 -13.00
CA ARG A 359 10.41 2.89 -14.11
C ARG A 359 11.18 3.26 -15.39
N LYS A 360 12.46 2.90 -15.46
CA LYS A 360 13.27 3.07 -16.67
C LYS A 360 13.05 1.91 -17.63
#